data_8fb7e3584d3fac149545f12ce90a2346
#
_entry.id   8fb7e3584d3fac149545f12ce90a2346
#
_cell.length_a   1.000
_cell.length_b   1.000
_cell.length_c   1.000
_cell.angle_alpha   90.00
_cell.angle_beta   90.00
_cell.angle_gamma   90.00
#
_symmetry.space_group_name_H-M   'P 1'
#
loop_
_entity.id
_entity.type
_entity.pdbx_description
1 polymer ?
#
loop_
_entity_poly.entity_id
_entity_poly.type
_entity_poly.pdbx_seq_one_letter_code
_entity_poly.pdbx_strand_id
1 'polypeptide(L)'
;MPDTPGLLVSVRTADEVDDALAGGADLIDVKEPARGALGIAEPEVVGAVVEKVNGRVPVSAALGEWGPTALTEAHWHLELKLDYVKWGLAGYPHTPGWGEDLLDARRGLPAGMEMVAVAYADWERAKSIPPAEVAKFAKRFRFRAVLIDTCVKDAKTLLDFIKPAELAELVDGLKRVYTKVAVGGSLRPEQLPKLKGVVPDYFAVRGSACAGGKRDGVIDKSRVKKWKEAIG
;
A
#
# COMPACT_ATOMS: atom_id res chain seq x y z
N MET A 1 20.07 2.01 -4.61
CA MET A 1 18.65 2.39 -4.50
C MET A 1 18.62 3.89 -4.28
N PRO A 2 17.63 4.64 -4.73
CA PRO A 2 17.60 6.07 -4.42
C PRO A 2 17.59 6.27 -2.90
N ASP A 3 18.40 7.20 -2.43
CA ASP A 3 18.48 7.55 -0.99
C ASP A 3 17.22 8.29 -0.51
N THR A 4 16.40 8.77 -1.44
CA THR A 4 15.16 9.51 -1.20
C THR A 4 13.95 8.62 -1.49
N PRO A 5 13.00 8.47 -0.54
CA PRO A 5 11.77 7.72 -0.77
C PRO A 5 10.92 8.28 -1.91
N GLY A 6 10.24 7.40 -2.64
CA GLY A 6 9.18 7.79 -3.56
C GLY A 6 7.86 8.06 -2.84
N LEU A 7 6.88 8.61 -3.57
CA LEU A 7 5.53 8.87 -3.09
C LEU A 7 4.52 7.99 -3.83
N LEU A 8 3.87 7.07 -3.11
CA LEU A 8 2.73 6.31 -3.57
C LEU A 8 1.46 7.09 -3.21
N VAL A 9 0.67 7.47 -4.22
CA VAL A 9 -0.60 8.17 -4.03
C VAL A 9 -1.76 7.25 -4.40
N SER A 10 -2.66 6.99 -3.44
CA SER A 10 -3.88 6.24 -3.73
C SER A 10 -4.93 7.15 -4.34
N VAL A 11 -5.53 6.72 -5.47
CA VAL A 11 -6.60 7.39 -6.19
C VAL A 11 -7.88 6.55 -6.17
N ARG A 12 -9.04 7.18 -6.36
CA ARG A 12 -10.36 6.52 -6.46
C ARG A 12 -10.87 6.45 -7.89
N THR A 13 -10.47 7.41 -8.72
CA THR A 13 -10.94 7.53 -10.11
C THR A 13 -9.80 8.00 -11.01
N ALA A 14 -9.99 7.85 -12.32
CA ALA A 14 -9.05 8.32 -13.33
C ALA A 14 -8.88 9.86 -13.31
N ASP A 15 -9.90 10.60 -12.86
CA ASP A 15 -9.83 12.07 -12.79
C ASP A 15 -8.81 12.58 -11.77
N GLU A 16 -8.49 11.75 -10.75
CA GLU A 16 -7.50 12.09 -9.73
C GLU A 16 -6.04 11.87 -10.18
N VAL A 17 -5.82 11.14 -11.29
CA VAL A 17 -4.50 10.72 -11.74
C VAL A 17 -3.61 11.92 -12.13
N ASP A 18 -4.15 12.87 -12.89
CA ASP A 18 -3.35 13.99 -13.38
C ASP A 18 -2.88 14.89 -12.22
N ASP A 19 -3.72 15.14 -11.23
CA ASP A 19 -3.33 15.90 -10.04
C ASP A 19 -2.32 15.15 -9.17
N ALA A 20 -2.46 13.83 -9.02
CA ALA A 20 -1.50 13.00 -8.31
C ALA A 20 -0.12 13.05 -8.99
N LEU A 21 -0.05 12.84 -10.30
CA LEU A 21 1.19 12.83 -11.06
C LEU A 21 1.82 14.24 -11.14
N ALA A 22 1.01 15.27 -11.38
CA ALA A 22 1.48 16.66 -11.41
C ALA A 22 1.96 17.16 -10.03
N GLY A 23 1.51 16.52 -8.95
CA GLY A 23 1.99 16.73 -7.59
C GLY A 23 3.28 15.97 -7.27
N GLY A 24 3.71 15.03 -8.11
CA GLY A 24 4.95 14.26 -7.96
C GLY A 24 4.77 12.85 -7.43
N ALA A 25 3.62 12.22 -7.67
CA ALA A 25 3.45 10.79 -7.36
C ALA A 25 4.39 9.93 -8.23
N ASP A 26 5.12 9.01 -7.60
CA ASP A 26 6.02 8.07 -8.25
C ASP A 26 5.38 6.69 -8.47
N LEU A 27 4.22 6.43 -7.84
CA LEU A 27 3.41 5.25 -8.01
C LEU A 27 1.94 5.62 -7.76
N ILE A 28 1.05 5.17 -8.63
CA ILE A 28 -0.41 5.32 -8.46
C ILE A 28 -0.98 4.02 -7.90
N ASP A 29 -1.79 4.15 -6.86
CA ASP A 29 -2.48 3.04 -6.22
C ASP A 29 -4.00 3.21 -6.35
N VAL A 30 -4.71 2.19 -6.82
CA VAL A 30 -6.16 2.27 -6.97
C VAL A 30 -6.85 1.59 -5.80
N LYS A 31 -7.77 2.28 -5.13
CA LYS A 31 -8.58 1.71 -4.06
C LYS A 31 -9.87 2.49 -3.81
N GLU A 32 -10.88 1.82 -3.23
CA GLU A 32 -12.11 2.44 -2.78
C GLU A 32 -12.13 2.56 -1.24
N PRO A 33 -11.84 3.75 -0.69
CA PRO A 33 -11.78 3.98 0.76
C PRO A 33 -13.07 3.68 1.52
N ALA A 34 -14.24 3.77 0.88
CA ALA A 34 -15.52 3.45 1.50
C ALA A 34 -15.66 1.95 1.82
N ARG A 35 -14.89 1.10 1.14
CA ARG A 35 -14.87 -0.36 1.34
C ARG A 35 -13.74 -0.85 2.26
N GLY A 36 -13.08 0.05 3.00
CA GLY A 36 -12.04 -0.31 3.97
C GLY A 36 -10.65 0.27 3.67
N ALA A 37 -9.65 -0.22 4.38
CA ALA A 37 -8.26 0.25 4.23
C ALA A 37 -7.71 -0.05 2.84
N LEU A 38 -7.97 -1.26 2.35
CA LEU A 38 -7.59 -1.77 1.04
C LEU A 38 -8.84 -2.15 0.22
N GLY A 39 -9.91 -1.34 0.33
CA GLY A 39 -11.15 -1.61 -0.38
C GLY A 39 -10.94 -1.72 -1.88
N ILE A 40 -11.49 -2.79 -2.48
CA ILE A 40 -11.44 -3.05 -3.90
C ILE A 40 -12.31 -2.03 -4.66
N ALA A 41 -11.77 -1.40 -5.69
CA ALA A 41 -12.52 -0.56 -6.63
C ALA A 41 -13.13 -1.45 -7.75
N GLU A 42 -14.09 -0.94 -8.50
CA GLU A 42 -14.63 -1.67 -9.65
C GLU A 42 -13.56 -1.85 -10.75
N PRO A 43 -13.55 -2.98 -11.49
CA PRO A 43 -12.54 -3.25 -12.52
C PRO A 43 -12.46 -2.16 -13.59
N GLU A 44 -13.59 -1.58 -13.98
CA GLU A 44 -13.69 -0.50 -14.96
C GLU A 44 -12.98 0.77 -14.47
N VAL A 45 -13.07 1.05 -13.17
CA VAL A 45 -12.37 2.18 -12.54
C VAL A 45 -10.86 1.93 -12.57
N VAL A 46 -10.44 0.72 -12.22
CA VAL A 46 -9.01 0.35 -12.25
C VAL A 46 -8.48 0.42 -13.68
N GLY A 47 -9.21 -0.11 -14.66
CA GLY A 47 -8.86 -0.05 -16.09
C GLY A 47 -8.71 1.40 -16.57
N ALA A 48 -9.66 2.27 -16.24
CA ALA A 48 -9.59 3.70 -16.61
C ALA A 48 -8.38 4.42 -15.97
N VAL A 49 -8.01 4.06 -14.73
CA VAL A 49 -6.80 4.59 -14.09
C VAL A 49 -5.54 4.10 -14.81
N VAL A 50 -5.45 2.80 -15.13
CA VAL A 50 -4.31 2.23 -15.86
C VAL A 50 -4.13 2.93 -17.21
N GLU A 51 -5.21 3.10 -17.98
CA GLU A 51 -5.20 3.83 -19.25
C GLU A 51 -4.75 5.29 -19.06
N LYS A 52 -5.30 5.95 -18.05
CA LYS A 52 -4.98 7.35 -17.75
C LYS A 52 -3.52 7.53 -17.31
N VAL A 53 -2.97 6.59 -16.53
CA VAL A 53 -1.54 6.60 -16.15
C VAL A 53 -0.66 6.38 -17.38
N ASN A 54 -1.08 5.52 -18.31
CA ASN A 54 -0.41 5.27 -19.59
C ASN A 54 1.10 4.99 -19.44
N GLY A 55 1.49 4.17 -18.47
CA GLY A 55 2.87 3.75 -18.25
C GLY A 55 3.83 4.84 -17.72
N ARG A 56 3.32 6.03 -17.34
CA ARG A 56 4.16 7.12 -16.77
C ARG A 56 4.80 6.75 -15.46
N VAL A 57 4.11 5.98 -14.63
CA VAL A 57 4.58 5.43 -13.36
C VAL A 57 3.96 4.04 -13.17
N PRO A 58 4.50 3.20 -12.26
CA PRO A 58 3.85 1.93 -11.91
C PRO A 58 2.45 2.13 -11.33
N VAL A 59 1.57 1.13 -11.56
CA VAL A 59 0.20 1.11 -11.01
C VAL A 59 0.02 -0.10 -10.10
N SER A 60 -0.52 0.14 -8.91
CA SER A 60 -0.98 -0.91 -7.98
C SER A 60 -2.48 -0.84 -7.76
N ALA A 61 -3.08 -1.97 -7.38
CA ALA A 61 -4.48 -2.02 -6.96
C ALA A 61 -4.65 -2.75 -5.62
N ALA A 62 -5.52 -2.20 -4.77
CA ALA A 62 -6.01 -2.88 -3.59
C ALA A 62 -7.20 -3.76 -3.98
N LEU A 63 -7.19 -5.01 -3.52
CA LEU A 63 -8.15 -6.04 -3.91
C LEU A 63 -8.97 -6.57 -2.71
N GLY A 64 -9.15 -5.72 -1.67
CA GLY A 64 -9.89 -6.08 -0.47
C GLY A 64 -9.05 -6.81 0.57
N GLU A 65 -9.73 -7.50 1.46
CA GLU A 65 -9.10 -8.36 2.47
C GLU A 65 -9.07 -9.81 1.96
N TRP A 66 -7.99 -10.53 2.28
CA TRP A 66 -7.84 -11.92 1.87
C TRP A 66 -8.88 -12.81 2.57
N GLY A 67 -9.54 -13.66 1.79
CA GLY A 67 -10.57 -14.57 2.25
C GLY A 67 -10.99 -15.57 1.16
N PRO A 68 -11.97 -16.43 1.44
CA PRO A 68 -12.37 -17.53 0.54
C PRO A 68 -12.81 -17.08 -0.86
N THR A 69 -13.32 -15.85 -1.00
CA THR A 69 -13.80 -15.28 -2.27
C THR A 69 -12.82 -14.32 -2.92
N ALA A 70 -11.68 -14.03 -2.28
CA ALA A 70 -10.75 -12.97 -2.68
C ALA A 70 -10.28 -13.06 -4.16
N LEU A 71 -9.96 -14.27 -4.64
CA LEU A 71 -9.55 -14.47 -6.04
C LEU A 71 -10.72 -14.35 -7.02
N THR A 72 -11.92 -14.79 -6.63
CA THR A 72 -13.12 -14.66 -7.46
C THR A 72 -13.52 -13.19 -7.61
N GLU A 73 -13.46 -12.42 -6.51
CA GLU A 73 -13.77 -10.99 -6.52
C GLU A 73 -12.73 -10.18 -7.31
N ALA A 74 -11.48 -10.62 -7.31
CA ALA A 74 -10.38 -9.96 -8.02
C ALA A 74 -10.23 -10.41 -9.49
N HIS A 75 -10.99 -11.40 -9.96
CA HIS A 75 -10.78 -12.05 -11.27
C HIS A 75 -10.53 -11.05 -12.41
N TRP A 76 -11.44 -10.11 -12.62
CA TRP A 76 -11.32 -9.11 -13.69
C TRP A 76 -10.16 -8.12 -13.50
N HIS A 77 -9.76 -7.88 -12.24
CA HIS A 77 -8.61 -7.02 -11.96
C HIS A 77 -7.29 -7.66 -12.40
N LEU A 78 -7.21 -9.00 -12.31
CA LEU A 78 -6.00 -9.73 -12.71
C LEU A 78 -5.81 -9.79 -14.24
N GLU A 79 -6.80 -9.39 -15.02
CA GLU A 79 -6.69 -9.23 -16.48
C GLU A 79 -6.15 -7.85 -16.87
N LEU A 80 -6.10 -6.89 -15.92
CA LEU A 80 -5.63 -5.54 -16.18
C LEU A 80 -4.09 -5.46 -16.11
N LYS A 81 -3.52 -4.48 -16.79
CA LYS A 81 -2.07 -4.24 -16.79
C LYS A 81 -1.65 -3.52 -15.50
N LEU A 82 -1.53 -4.28 -14.42
CA LEU A 82 -1.07 -3.80 -13.10
C LEU A 82 0.35 -4.30 -12.84
N ASP A 83 1.17 -3.45 -12.18
CA ASP A 83 2.50 -3.85 -11.71
C ASP A 83 2.42 -4.56 -10.35
N TYR A 84 1.49 -4.13 -9.49
CA TYR A 84 1.32 -4.69 -8.16
C TYR A 84 -0.15 -4.87 -7.80
N VAL A 85 -0.44 -5.94 -7.07
CA VAL A 85 -1.73 -6.18 -6.41
C VAL A 85 -1.52 -6.50 -4.95
N LYS A 86 -2.52 -6.16 -4.11
CA LYS A 86 -2.44 -6.41 -2.68
C LYS A 86 -3.79 -6.71 -2.08
N TRP A 87 -3.78 -7.71 -1.22
CA TRP A 87 -4.88 -8.01 -0.30
C TRP A 87 -4.45 -7.69 1.12
N GLY A 88 -5.37 -7.15 1.90
CA GLY A 88 -5.20 -7.02 3.34
C GLY A 88 -5.33 -8.36 4.05
N LEU A 89 -4.90 -8.41 5.29
CA LEU A 89 -4.97 -9.60 6.13
C LEU A 89 -5.86 -9.39 7.36
N ALA A 90 -6.80 -8.43 7.32
CA ALA A 90 -7.74 -8.24 8.42
C ALA A 90 -8.66 -9.46 8.55
N GLY A 91 -8.79 -9.97 9.78
CA GLY A 91 -9.54 -11.20 10.07
C GLY A 91 -8.84 -12.49 9.66
N TYR A 92 -7.64 -12.42 9.07
CA TYR A 92 -6.90 -13.61 8.65
C TYR A 92 -6.31 -14.37 9.83
N PRO A 93 -6.58 -15.68 9.96
CA PRO A 93 -6.18 -16.43 11.14
C PRO A 93 -4.66 -16.64 11.22
N HIS A 94 -4.08 -16.32 12.38
CA HIS A 94 -2.68 -16.59 12.66
C HIS A 94 -2.50 -18.04 13.17
N THR A 95 -2.53 -18.99 12.27
CA THR A 95 -2.37 -20.43 12.53
C THR A 95 -1.05 -20.95 11.95
N PRO A 96 -0.53 -22.12 12.41
CA PRO A 96 0.60 -22.74 11.75
C PRO A 96 0.33 -22.99 10.25
N GLY A 97 1.27 -22.60 9.40
CA GLY A 97 1.10 -22.70 7.93
C GLY A 97 0.30 -21.55 7.30
N TRP A 98 -0.01 -20.50 8.05
CA TRP A 98 -0.65 -19.31 7.48
C TRP A 98 0.10 -18.81 6.25
N GLY A 99 -0.64 -18.33 5.27
CA GLY A 99 -0.09 -17.76 4.03
C GLY A 99 0.24 -18.77 2.94
N GLU A 100 -0.01 -20.07 3.12
CA GLU A 100 0.16 -21.06 2.05
C GLU A 100 -0.76 -20.76 0.87
N ASP A 101 -2.01 -20.41 1.13
CA ASP A 101 -2.99 -19.98 0.14
C ASP A 101 -2.59 -18.66 -0.57
N LEU A 102 -1.95 -17.72 0.15
CA LEU A 102 -1.36 -16.52 -0.47
C LEU A 102 -0.21 -16.87 -1.43
N LEU A 103 0.61 -17.87 -1.09
CA LEU A 103 1.67 -18.33 -1.97
C LEU A 103 1.11 -19.00 -3.23
N ASP A 104 0.06 -19.77 -3.11
CA ASP A 104 -0.62 -20.40 -4.24
C ASP A 104 -1.26 -19.34 -5.14
N ALA A 105 -1.96 -18.36 -4.57
CA ALA A 105 -2.48 -17.23 -5.31
C ALA A 105 -1.38 -16.44 -6.04
N ARG A 106 -0.28 -16.16 -5.35
CA ARG A 106 0.86 -15.46 -5.95
C ARG A 106 1.45 -16.20 -7.14
N ARG A 107 1.52 -17.54 -7.10
CA ARG A 107 2.00 -18.34 -8.24
C ARG A 107 1.06 -18.27 -9.45
N GLY A 108 -0.22 -18.03 -9.20
CA GLY A 108 -1.25 -17.88 -10.23
C GLY A 108 -1.36 -16.48 -10.84
N LEU A 109 -0.60 -15.50 -10.36
CA LEU A 109 -0.65 -14.14 -10.91
C LEU A 109 -0.10 -14.09 -12.34
N PRO A 110 -0.64 -13.22 -13.20
CA PRO A 110 -0.09 -12.95 -14.53
C PRO A 110 1.38 -12.54 -14.50
N ALA A 111 2.12 -12.89 -15.54
CA ALA A 111 3.52 -12.53 -15.68
C ALA A 111 3.72 -11.00 -15.62
N GLY A 112 4.63 -10.54 -14.77
CA GLY A 112 4.93 -9.12 -14.57
C GLY A 112 4.10 -8.46 -13.47
N MET A 113 3.07 -9.12 -12.95
CA MET A 113 2.29 -8.65 -11.81
C MET A 113 2.85 -9.23 -10.51
N GLU A 114 3.10 -8.38 -9.52
CA GLU A 114 3.69 -8.78 -8.23
C GLU A 114 2.67 -8.62 -7.08
N MET A 115 2.58 -9.64 -6.24
CA MET A 115 1.82 -9.56 -4.99
C MET A 115 2.61 -8.79 -3.94
N VAL A 116 1.96 -7.81 -3.31
CA VAL A 116 2.48 -7.08 -2.16
C VAL A 116 2.00 -7.77 -0.88
N ALA A 117 2.92 -8.15 0.00
CA ALA A 117 2.54 -8.61 1.34
C ALA A 117 2.13 -7.41 2.21
N VAL A 118 0.98 -7.49 2.87
CA VAL A 118 0.45 -6.40 3.69
C VAL A 118 0.60 -6.70 5.16
N ALA A 119 1.21 -5.77 5.90
CA ALA A 119 1.37 -5.80 7.34
C ALA A 119 0.61 -4.64 7.99
N TYR A 120 -0.40 -4.92 8.79
CA TYR A 120 -1.10 -3.91 9.54
C TYR A 120 -0.42 -3.64 10.88
N ALA A 121 0.03 -2.39 11.11
CA ALA A 121 0.66 -2.01 12.38
C ALA A 121 -0.32 -2.13 13.56
N ASP A 122 -1.60 -1.88 13.34
CA ASP A 122 -2.71 -2.09 14.28
C ASP A 122 -3.27 -3.53 14.20
N TRP A 123 -2.40 -4.51 14.01
CA TRP A 123 -2.73 -5.92 13.73
C TRP A 123 -3.68 -6.55 14.76
N GLU A 124 -3.58 -6.19 16.03
CA GLU A 124 -4.51 -6.69 17.08
C GLU A 124 -5.94 -6.20 16.80
N ARG A 125 -6.10 -4.93 16.43
CA ARG A 125 -7.40 -4.34 16.08
C ARG A 125 -7.94 -4.93 14.77
N ALA A 126 -7.07 -5.19 13.83
CA ALA A 126 -7.37 -5.82 12.55
C ALA A 126 -7.62 -7.33 12.68
N LYS A 127 -7.31 -7.94 13.84
CA LYS A 127 -7.27 -9.42 14.01
C LYS A 127 -6.44 -10.06 12.89
N SER A 128 -5.26 -9.52 12.66
CA SER A 128 -4.38 -9.86 11.54
C SER A 128 -3.08 -10.51 12.05
N ILE A 129 -2.19 -10.83 11.13
CA ILE A 129 -0.85 -11.34 11.40
C ILE A 129 0.05 -10.20 11.91
N PRO A 130 0.87 -10.41 12.95
CA PRO A 130 1.83 -9.39 13.42
C PRO A 130 2.78 -8.94 12.32
N PRO A 131 3.14 -7.63 12.23
CA PRO A 131 4.03 -7.10 11.20
C PRO A 131 5.38 -7.82 11.08
N ALA A 132 5.97 -8.21 12.20
CA ALA A 132 7.23 -8.96 12.22
C ALA A 132 7.10 -10.34 11.56
N GLU A 133 5.98 -11.03 11.74
CA GLU A 133 5.73 -12.34 11.10
C GLU A 133 5.46 -12.17 9.61
N VAL A 134 4.72 -11.13 9.18
CA VAL A 134 4.55 -10.81 7.76
C VAL A 134 5.89 -10.49 7.12
N ALA A 135 6.75 -9.69 7.77
CA ALA A 135 8.08 -9.38 7.27
C ALA A 135 8.97 -10.63 7.15
N LYS A 136 8.91 -11.53 8.13
CA LYS A 136 9.62 -12.82 8.10
C LYS A 136 9.13 -13.71 6.96
N PHE A 137 7.81 -13.79 6.76
CA PHE A 137 7.18 -14.52 5.67
C PHE A 137 7.61 -13.94 4.31
N ALA A 138 7.52 -12.62 4.14
CA ALA A 138 7.90 -11.93 2.91
C ALA A 138 9.38 -12.16 2.56
N LYS A 139 10.28 -12.13 3.55
CA LYS A 139 11.70 -12.46 3.37
C LYS A 139 11.90 -13.92 2.97
N ARG A 140 11.29 -14.86 3.68
CA ARG A 140 11.41 -16.29 3.43
C ARG A 140 10.98 -16.66 2.01
N PHE A 141 9.87 -16.09 1.55
CA PHE A 141 9.27 -16.40 0.25
C PHE A 141 9.58 -15.38 -0.83
N ARG A 142 10.53 -14.45 -0.57
CA ARG A 142 11.06 -13.47 -1.53
C ARG A 142 9.96 -12.65 -2.20
N PHE A 143 9.08 -12.07 -1.38
CA PHE A 143 8.14 -11.07 -1.89
C PHE A 143 8.90 -9.84 -2.40
N ARG A 144 8.50 -9.32 -3.56
CA ARG A 144 9.13 -8.13 -4.16
C ARG A 144 8.77 -6.84 -3.47
N ALA A 145 7.62 -6.82 -2.78
CA ALA A 145 7.16 -5.64 -2.06
C ALA A 145 6.39 -6.00 -0.77
N VAL A 146 6.49 -5.12 0.21
CA VAL A 146 5.71 -5.14 1.47
C VAL A 146 5.11 -3.76 1.68
N LEU A 147 3.83 -3.72 2.09
CA LEU A 147 3.16 -2.52 2.57
C LEU A 147 2.98 -2.63 4.09
N ILE A 148 3.48 -1.64 4.83
CA ILE A 148 3.17 -1.46 6.26
C ILE A 148 2.15 -0.32 6.37
N ASP A 149 0.93 -0.61 6.83
CA ASP A 149 -0.18 0.35 6.91
C ASP A 149 -0.96 0.15 8.23
N THR A 150 -2.03 0.88 8.45
CA THR A 150 -3.05 0.60 9.47
C THR A 150 -4.33 0.10 8.81
N CYS A 151 -5.05 -0.82 9.44
CA CYS A 151 -6.34 -1.30 8.98
C CYS A 151 -7.46 -0.34 9.36
N VAL A 152 -7.59 -0.04 10.66
CA VAL A 152 -8.66 0.83 11.17
C VAL A 152 -8.31 2.29 10.88
N LYS A 153 -9.17 2.96 10.13
CA LYS A 153 -8.99 4.35 9.70
C LYS A 153 -9.81 5.30 10.58
N ASP A 154 -9.22 5.66 11.69
CA ASP A 154 -9.74 6.64 12.65
C ASP A 154 -8.75 7.81 12.84
N ALA A 155 -8.75 8.45 14.00
CA ALA A 155 -7.81 9.54 14.31
C ALA A 155 -6.37 9.08 14.54
N LYS A 156 -6.13 7.75 14.71
CA LYS A 156 -4.81 7.18 14.95
C LYS A 156 -4.02 7.01 13.65
N THR A 157 -2.71 7.09 13.79
CA THR A 157 -1.75 6.93 12.70
C THR A 157 -0.85 5.72 12.95
N LEU A 158 -0.01 5.39 11.99
CA LEU A 158 1.01 4.33 12.13
C LEU A 158 1.83 4.48 13.43
N LEU A 159 2.17 5.71 13.80
CA LEU A 159 3.02 6.02 14.98
C LEU A 159 2.34 5.74 16.34
N ASP A 160 1.02 5.50 16.33
CA ASP A 160 0.28 5.08 17.53
C ASP A 160 0.41 3.59 17.81
N PHE A 161 0.93 2.80 16.86
CA PHE A 161 0.96 1.33 16.92
C PHE A 161 2.36 0.73 16.81
N ILE A 162 3.30 1.43 16.16
CA ILE A 162 4.67 0.96 16.01
C ILE A 162 5.66 2.08 16.31
N LYS A 163 6.69 1.79 17.08
CA LYS A 163 7.75 2.77 17.38
C LYS A 163 8.62 3.00 16.14
N PRO A 164 9.13 4.24 15.92
CA PRO A 164 9.99 4.52 14.77
C PRO A 164 11.21 3.61 14.66
N ALA A 165 11.85 3.26 15.78
CA ALA A 165 13.00 2.35 15.79
C ALA A 165 12.63 0.93 15.31
N GLU A 166 11.51 0.38 15.78
CA GLU A 166 10.99 -0.92 15.35
C GLU A 166 10.61 -0.91 13.87
N LEU A 167 9.97 0.17 13.42
CA LEU A 167 9.63 0.35 11.99
C LEU A 167 10.90 0.41 11.13
N ALA A 168 11.94 1.11 11.58
CA ALA A 168 13.23 1.18 10.88
C ALA A 168 13.87 -0.20 10.75
N GLU A 169 13.88 -1.01 11.81
CA GLU A 169 14.40 -2.38 11.78
C GLU A 169 13.66 -3.28 10.79
N LEU A 170 12.32 -3.16 10.73
CA LEU A 170 11.50 -3.91 9.77
C LEU A 170 11.82 -3.48 8.34
N VAL A 171 11.86 -2.17 8.06
CA VAL A 171 12.17 -1.61 6.74
C VAL A 171 13.56 -2.05 6.29
N ASP A 172 14.58 -1.85 7.12
CA ASP A 172 15.96 -2.21 6.81
C ASP A 172 16.13 -3.71 6.58
N GLY A 173 15.47 -4.51 7.43
CA GLY A 173 15.52 -5.96 7.34
C GLY A 173 14.89 -6.50 6.03
N LEU A 174 13.88 -5.84 5.49
CA LEU A 174 13.27 -6.16 4.20
C LEU A 174 14.14 -5.66 3.03
N LYS A 175 14.63 -4.43 3.09
CA LYS A 175 15.49 -3.85 2.03
C LYS A 175 16.79 -4.61 1.84
N ARG A 176 17.38 -5.18 2.90
CA ARG A 176 18.60 -6.05 2.81
C ARG A 176 18.40 -7.27 1.92
N VAL A 177 17.18 -7.74 1.73
CA VAL A 177 16.85 -8.85 0.83
C VAL A 177 16.17 -8.40 -0.46
N TYR A 178 16.37 -7.13 -0.82
CA TYR A 178 15.83 -6.49 -2.04
C TYR A 178 14.31 -6.49 -2.15
N THR A 179 13.60 -6.52 -1.01
CA THR A 179 12.16 -6.30 -0.95
C THR A 179 11.88 -4.80 -0.84
N LYS A 180 11.11 -4.24 -1.76
CA LYS A 180 10.64 -2.86 -1.69
C LYS A 180 9.67 -2.68 -0.53
N VAL A 181 9.75 -1.56 0.17
CA VAL A 181 8.88 -1.28 1.31
C VAL A 181 8.12 0.01 1.09
N ALA A 182 6.79 -0.07 1.17
CA ALA A 182 5.92 1.08 1.26
C ALA A 182 5.43 1.25 2.71
N VAL A 183 5.42 2.48 3.21
CA VAL A 183 4.95 2.82 4.57
C VAL A 183 3.79 3.81 4.48
N GLY A 184 2.63 3.38 4.96
CA GLY A 184 1.40 4.16 5.04
C GLY A 184 0.92 4.36 6.48
N GLY A 185 -0.42 4.37 6.70
CA GLY A 185 -1.02 4.42 8.03
C GLY A 185 -1.40 5.83 8.47
N SER A 186 -2.21 6.53 7.66
CA SER A 186 -2.76 7.85 7.97
C SER A 186 -1.71 8.91 8.31
N LEU A 187 -0.49 8.75 7.79
CA LEU A 187 0.62 9.68 8.00
C LEU A 187 0.34 11.06 7.39
N ARG A 188 1.00 12.07 7.97
CA ARG A 188 0.98 13.46 7.49
C ARG A 188 2.41 13.96 7.34
N PRO A 189 2.70 14.93 6.44
CA PRO A 189 4.05 15.46 6.26
C PRO A 189 4.71 15.94 7.56
N GLU A 190 3.93 16.52 8.46
CA GLU A 190 4.40 17.05 9.74
C GLU A 190 4.90 15.96 10.70
N GLN A 191 4.61 14.68 10.43
CA GLN A 191 5.07 13.54 11.23
C GLN A 191 6.39 12.95 10.73
N LEU A 192 6.85 13.30 9.53
CA LEU A 192 8.10 12.77 8.94
C LEU A 192 9.34 13.00 9.83
N PRO A 193 9.49 14.12 10.56
CA PRO A 193 10.59 14.28 11.50
C PRO A 193 10.65 13.21 12.60
N LYS A 194 9.50 12.62 12.97
CA LYS A 194 9.42 11.50 13.93
C LYS A 194 9.86 10.17 13.33
N LEU A 195 9.86 10.08 12.00
CA LEU A 195 10.29 8.91 11.22
C LEU A 195 11.75 9.03 10.74
N LYS A 196 12.53 9.96 11.32
CA LYS A 196 13.95 10.09 10.99
C LYS A 196 14.66 8.74 11.24
N GLY A 197 15.30 8.22 10.19
CA GLY A 197 15.93 6.89 10.21
C GLY A 197 15.04 5.75 9.62
N VAL A 198 13.77 6.02 9.33
CA VAL A 198 12.92 5.13 8.54
C VAL A 198 13.00 5.54 7.08
N VAL A 199 13.69 4.75 6.25
CA VAL A 199 13.91 5.06 4.83
C VAL A 199 13.24 3.99 3.97
N PRO A 200 11.89 4.04 3.77
CA PRO A 200 11.18 3.12 2.91
C PRO A 200 11.47 3.43 1.44
N ASP A 201 11.06 2.56 0.53
CA ASP A 201 11.08 2.87 -0.90
C ASP A 201 9.96 3.85 -1.27
N TYR A 202 8.81 3.78 -0.57
CA TYR A 202 7.68 4.69 -0.78
C TYR A 202 7.02 5.08 0.54
N PHE A 203 6.61 6.34 0.68
CA PHE A 203 5.52 6.71 1.57
C PHE A 203 4.19 6.59 0.84
N ALA A 204 3.21 5.90 1.46
CA ALA A 204 1.91 5.63 0.86
C ALA A 204 0.83 6.52 1.50
N VAL A 205 0.17 7.33 0.68
CA VAL A 205 -0.76 8.35 1.16
C VAL A 205 -2.10 8.33 0.40
N ARG A 206 -3.18 8.70 1.11
CA ARG A 206 -4.48 9.02 0.55
C ARG A 206 -5.05 10.27 1.23
N GLY A 207 -5.56 10.16 2.46
CA GLY A 207 -6.30 11.23 3.11
C GLY A 207 -5.52 12.54 3.22
N SER A 208 -4.24 12.48 3.59
CA SER A 208 -3.39 13.68 3.68
C SER A 208 -3.04 14.31 2.33
N ALA A 209 -3.23 13.58 1.24
CA ALA A 209 -3.09 14.09 -0.13
C ALA A 209 -4.40 14.60 -0.72
N CYS A 210 -5.54 14.43 -0.04
CA CYS A 210 -6.84 14.88 -0.51
C CYS A 210 -7.20 16.28 0.02
N ALA A 211 -8.07 16.97 -0.69
CA ALA A 211 -8.70 18.21 -0.24
C ALA A 211 -9.37 18.01 1.13
N GLY A 212 -9.19 18.96 2.03
CA GLY A 212 -9.70 18.86 3.41
C GLY A 212 -9.03 17.81 4.31
N GLY A 213 -8.04 17.05 3.80
CA GLY A 213 -7.35 16.01 4.58
C GLY A 213 -8.19 14.75 4.84
N LYS A 214 -9.30 14.56 4.10
CA LYS A 214 -10.22 13.44 4.25
C LYS A 214 -9.97 12.40 3.16
N ARG A 215 -9.99 11.11 3.54
CA ARG A 215 -9.68 10.01 2.61
C ARG A 215 -10.74 9.77 1.53
N ASP A 216 -11.95 10.27 1.73
CA ASP A 216 -13.08 10.28 0.78
C ASP A 216 -13.07 11.52 -0.14
N GLY A 217 -12.21 12.51 0.15
CA GLY A 217 -12.01 13.69 -0.68
C GLY A 217 -11.27 13.38 -1.98
N VAL A 218 -11.24 14.38 -2.88
CA VAL A 218 -10.53 14.33 -4.15
C VAL A 218 -9.04 14.65 -3.92
N ILE A 219 -8.15 14.05 -4.70
CA ILE A 219 -6.71 14.36 -4.66
C ILE A 219 -6.49 15.85 -4.96
N ASP A 220 -5.62 16.45 -4.18
CA ASP A 220 -5.20 17.85 -4.30
C ASP A 220 -3.72 17.90 -4.66
N LYS A 221 -3.41 18.36 -5.86
CA LYS A 221 -2.05 18.48 -6.39
C LYS A 221 -1.11 19.21 -5.42
N SER A 222 -1.56 20.28 -4.77
CA SER A 222 -0.72 21.06 -3.85
C SER A 222 -0.34 20.26 -2.60
N ARG A 223 -1.23 19.41 -2.13
CA ARG A 223 -0.97 18.51 -1.00
C ARG A 223 -0.05 17.35 -1.37
N VAL A 224 -0.21 16.80 -2.58
CA VAL A 224 0.75 15.80 -3.11
C VAL A 224 2.13 16.42 -3.24
N LYS A 225 2.23 17.66 -3.79
CA LYS A 225 3.49 18.40 -3.89
C LYS A 225 4.12 18.65 -2.52
N LYS A 226 3.32 19.05 -1.51
CA LYS A 226 3.79 19.22 -0.12
C LYS A 226 4.40 17.93 0.44
N TRP A 227 3.79 16.77 0.15
CA TRP A 227 4.35 15.47 0.51
C TRP A 227 5.70 15.24 -0.19
N LYS A 228 5.75 15.47 -1.51
CA LYS A 228 6.98 15.26 -2.29
C LYS A 228 8.13 16.11 -1.79
N GLU A 229 7.87 17.38 -1.46
CA GLU A 229 8.85 18.30 -0.88
C GLU A 229 9.29 17.88 0.53
N ALA A 230 8.40 17.27 1.32
CA ALA A 230 8.71 16.86 2.68
C ALA A 230 9.54 15.57 2.77
N ILE A 231 9.50 14.72 1.76
CA ILE A 231 10.29 13.47 1.69
C ILE A 231 11.63 13.64 0.98
N GLY A 232 11.94 14.82 0.44
CA GLY A 232 13.22 15.16 -0.15
C GLY A 232 13.25 15.42 -1.61
#